data_c81ec2853cf9128ec3a6cfa4934ac6d3
#
_entry.id   c81ec2853cf9128ec3a6cfa4934ac6d3
#
_cell.length_a   1.000
_cell.length_b   1.000
_cell.length_c   1.000
_cell.angle_alpha   90.00
_cell.angle_beta   90.00
_cell.angle_gamma   90.00
#
_symmetry.space_group_name_H-M   'P 1'
#
loop_
_entity.id
_entity.type
_entity.pdbx_description
1 polymer ?
#
loop_
_entity_poly.entity_id
_entity_poly.type
_entity_poly.pdbx_seq_one_letter_code
_entity_poly.pdbx_strand_id
1 'polypeptide(L)'
;PPVFASQTLHDWWEERGGPKNRLRSDSLKSDPTAAPVVLFNDTFTNYFEPANGRAAVEVLEAAGLNVELHSHGCCGRPLISQGFLDEAREQARANLKELVPLAEHGRRILFCEPSCLSALRDDVPSLLRGDEQRQARAVAGCCMLFEEFLEQECSAGRLRLGLKSGPEHILLHDG
;
A
#
# COMPACT_ATOMS: atom_id res chain seq x y z
N PRO A 1 0.99 -25.96 -1.89
CA PRO A 1 1.56 -24.66 -2.15
C PRO A 1 0.46 -23.71 -2.61
N PRO A 2 0.52 -22.42 -2.28
CA PRO A 2 -0.45 -21.46 -2.74
C PRO A 2 -0.48 -21.44 -4.28
N VAL A 3 -1.68 -21.27 -4.84
CA VAL A 3 -1.89 -21.24 -6.29
C VAL A 3 -1.79 -19.80 -6.76
N PHE A 4 -1.05 -19.55 -7.82
CA PHE A 4 -1.01 -18.23 -8.45
C PHE A 4 -2.37 -17.86 -9.02
N ALA A 5 -2.75 -16.61 -8.86
CA ALA A 5 -3.96 -16.08 -9.49
C ALA A 5 -3.81 -16.11 -11.02
N SER A 6 -4.91 -16.33 -11.72
CA SER A 6 -4.94 -16.31 -13.20
C SER A 6 -4.71 -14.93 -13.81
N GLN A 7 -4.93 -13.88 -13.03
CA GLN A 7 -4.70 -12.48 -13.39
C GLN A 7 -4.11 -11.78 -12.17
N THR A 8 -2.94 -11.17 -12.33
CA THR A 8 -2.30 -10.41 -11.25
C THR A 8 -3.03 -9.10 -10.96
N LEU A 9 -2.75 -8.47 -9.81
CA LEU A 9 -3.25 -7.13 -9.52
C LEU A 9 -2.74 -6.11 -10.54
N HIS A 10 -1.48 -6.25 -10.95
CA HIS A 10 -0.86 -5.38 -11.95
C HIS A 10 -1.57 -5.51 -13.31
N ASP A 11 -1.81 -6.74 -13.81
CA ASP A 11 -2.51 -6.95 -15.08
C ASP A 11 -3.90 -6.33 -15.05
N TRP A 12 -4.65 -6.56 -13.97
CA TRP A 12 -5.96 -5.94 -13.80
C TRP A 12 -5.90 -4.41 -13.79
N TRP A 13 -4.86 -3.83 -13.16
CA TRP A 13 -4.66 -2.39 -13.12
C TRP A 13 -4.40 -1.80 -14.50
N GLU A 14 -3.56 -2.44 -15.29
CA GLU A 14 -3.24 -2.02 -16.66
C GLU A 14 -4.46 -2.18 -17.59
N GLU A 15 -5.16 -3.33 -17.54
CA GLU A 15 -6.34 -3.57 -18.35
C GLU A 15 -7.48 -2.57 -18.09
N ARG A 16 -7.64 -2.13 -16.84
CA ARG A 16 -8.64 -1.10 -16.52
C ARG A 16 -8.22 0.32 -16.92
N GLY A 17 -7.02 0.54 -17.41
CA GLY A 17 -6.47 1.85 -17.79
C GLY A 17 -6.04 2.72 -16.61
N GLY A 18 -5.64 2.12 -15.49
CA GLY A 18 -5.14 2.82 -14.29
C GLY A 18 -6.24 3.50 -13.45
N PRO A 19 -5.98 4.68 -12.85
CA PRO A 19 -6.91 5.35 -11.93
C PRO A 19 -8.24 5.74 -12.58
N LYS A 20 -9.37 5.28 -12.03
CA LYS A 20 -10.72 5.63 -12.56
C LYS A 20 -11.11 7.10 -12.36
N ASN A 21 -10.59 7.76 -11.34
CA ASN A 21 -11.00 9.12 -10.99
C ASN A 21 -10.52 10.21 -11.97
N ARG A 22 -9.78 9.86 -13.03
CA ARG A 22 -9.49 10.79 -14.14
C ARG A 22 -10.73 11.25 -14.90
N LEU A 23 -11.88 10.57 -14.73
CA LEU A 23 -13.08 10.78 -15.55
C LEU A 23 -14.32 11.25 -14.77
N ARG A 24 -14.24 11.46 -13.45
CA ARG A 24 -15.36 11.96 -12.65
C ARG A 24 -15.16 13.42 -12.24
N SER A 25 -15.20 14.32 -13.23
CA SER A 25 -15.10 15.77 -12.96
C SER A 25 -16.39 16.40 -12.41
N ASP A 26 -17.50 15.69 -12.24
CA ASP A 26 -18.80 16.34 -12.09
C ASP A 26 -19.63 16.05 -10.82
N SER A 27 -19.20 15.25 -9.85
CA SER A 27 -20.15 14.93 -8.76
C SER A 27 -19.62 14.87 -7.33
N LEU A 28 -18.34 14.86 -7.10
CA LEU A 28 -17.78 15.02 -5.74
C LEU A 28 -16.59 15.97 -5.87
N LYS A 29 -16.66 17.07 -5.15
CA LYS A 29 -15.54 18.00 -4.98
C LYS A 29 -14.40 17.26 -4.26
N SER A 30 -13.74 16.31 -4.94
CA SER A 30 -12.43 15.89 -4.55
C SER A 30 -11.54 17.12 -4.72
N ASP A 31 -10.94 17.54 -3.64
CA ASP A 31 -9.94 18.59 -3.68
C ASP A 31 -8.87 18.17 -4.70
N PRO A 32 -8.74 18.87 -5.85
CA PRO A 32 -7.76 18.51 -6.86
C PRO A 32 -6.31 18.64 -6.33
N THR A 33 -6.14 19.19 -5.13
CA THR A 33 -4.85 19.30 -4.43
C THR A 33 -4.58 18.12 -3.50
N ALA A 34 -5.55 17.21 -3.26
CA ALA A 34 -5.29 16.02 -2.46
C ALA A 34 -4.33 15.11 -3.21
N ALA A 35 -3.12 14.96 -2.67
CA ALA A 35 -2.11 14.06 -3.22
C ALA A 35 -2.68 12.62 -3.30
N PRO A 36 -2.52 11.92 -4.43
CA PRO A 36 -3.02 10.56 -4.56
C PRO A 36 -2.37 9.65 -3.51
N VAL A 37 -3.14 8.69 -2.99
CA VAL A 37 -2.61 7.62 -2.15
C VAL A 37 -1.95 6.56 -3.04
N VAL A 38 -0.91 5.92 -2.53
CA VAL A 38 -0.18 4.86 -3.24
C VAL A 38 -0.49 3.53 -2.59
N LEU A 39 -1.00 2.58 -3.35
CA LEU A 39 -1.12 1.21 -2.88
C LEU A 39 0.14 0.45 -3.25
N PHE A 40 0.86 -0.07 -2.24
CA PHE A 40 2.04 -0.87 -2.45
C PHE A 40 1.66 -2.24 -3.02
N ASN A 41 2.19 -2.57 -4.19
CA ASN A 41 1.88 -3.81 -4.90
C ASN A 41 2.88 -4.90 -4.49
N ASP A 42 2.68 -5.51 -3.34
CA ASP A 42 3.53 -6.58 -2.84
C ASP A 42 3.29 -7.91 -3.56
N THR A 43 4.21 -8.87 -3.33
CA THR A 43 4.18 -10.18 -3.99
C THR A 43 2.90 -10.97 -3.66
N PHE A 44 2.43 -10.92 -2.40
CA PHE A 44 1.23 -11.65 -2.00
C PHE A 44 -0.02 -11.07 -2.65
N THR A 45 -0.21 -9.77 -2.50
CA THR A 45 -1.34 -9.03 -3.08
C THR A 45 -1.33 -9.11 -4.61
N ASN A 46 -0.14 -9.10 -5.24
CA ASN A 46 -0.08 -9.14 -6.69
C ASN A 46 -0.41 -10.52 -7.28
N TYR A 47 0.19 -11.59 -6.74
CA TYR A 47 0.19 -12.90 -7.40
C TYR A 47 -0.76 -13.92 -6.76
N PHE A 48 -1.06 -13.80 -5.47
CA PHE A 48 -1.82 -14.82 -4.76
C PHE A 48 -3.22 -14.33 -4.38
N GLU A 49 -3.34 -13.08 -3.96
CA GLU A 49 -4.60 -12.52 -3.48
C GLU A 49 -4.94 -11.16 -4.14
N PRO A 50 -4.96 -11.08 -5.50
CA PRO A 50 -5.23 -9.82 -6.18
C PRO A 50 -6.64 -9.25 -5.89
N ALA A 51 -7.55 -10.09 -5.41
CA ALA A 51 -8.89 -9.65 -5.00
C ALA A 51 -8.83 -8.64 -3.84
N ASN A 52 -7.90 -8.82 -2.89
CA ASN A 52 -7.71 -7.89 -1.77
C ASN A 52 -7.22 -6.53 -2.26
N GLY A 53 -6.21 -6.51 -3.13
CA GLY A 53 -5.72 -5.27 -3.73
C GLY A 53 -6.77 -4.54 -4.58
N ARG A 54 -7.57 -5.28 -5.34
CA ARG A 54 -8.70 -4.72 -6.13
C ARG A 54 -9.74 -4.09 -5.20
N ALA A 55 -10.14 -4.80 -4.15
CA ALA A 55 -11.10 -4.29 -3.17
C ALA A 55 -10.59 -3.02 -2.48
N ALA A 56 -9.30 -2.99 -2.10
CA ALA A 56 -8.68 -1.80 -1.51
C ALA A 56 -8.74 -0.60 -2.47
N VAL A 57 -8.37 -0.79 -3.74
CA VAL A 57 -8.49 0.26 -4.76
C VAL A 57 -9.93 0.73 -4.91
N GLU A 58 -10.89 -0.18 -5.02
CA GLU A 58 -12.30 0.15 -5.22
C GLU A 58 -12.90 0.92 -4.05
N VAL A 59 -12.54 0.56 -2.81
CA VAL A 59 -12.97 1.28 -1.60
C VAL A 59 -12.38 2.68 -1.56
N LEU A 60 -11.08 2.85 -1.83
CA LEU A 60 -10.43 4.15 -1.84
C LEU A 60 -11.03 5.07 -2.93
N GLU A 61 -11.26 4.53 -4.12
CA GLU A 61 -11.89 5.28 -5.23
C GLU A 61 -13.36 5.63 -4.93
N ALA A 62 -14.11 4.72 -4.31
CA ALA A 62 -15.49 4.98 -3.88
C ALA A 62 -15.56 6.08 -2.81
N ALA A 63 -14.52 6.17 -1.99
CA ALA A 63 -14.34 7.25 -1.02
C ALA A 63 -13.89 8.59 -1.64
N GLY A 64 -13.69 8.65 -2.96
CA GLY A 64 -13.31 9.85 -3.69
C GLY A 64 -11.82 10.10 -3.80
N LEU A 65 -10.99 9.15 -3.38
CA LEU A 65 -9.53 9.30 -3.43
C LEU A 65 -8.98 8.93 -4.81
N ASN A 66 -7.90 9.58 -5.18
CA ASN A 66 -7.06 9.15 -6.31
C ASN A 66 -6.10 8.07 -5.81
N VAL A 67 -6.07 6.94 -6.50
CA VAL A 67 -5.19 5.83 -6.16
C VAL A 67 -4.14 5.66 -7.26
N GLU A 68 -2.91 5.44 -6.86
CA GLU A 68 -1.85 4.95 -7.75
C GLU A 68 -1.41 3.58 -7.25
N LEU A 69 -1.30 2.62 -8.16
CA LEU A 69 -0.70 1.33 -7.85
C LEU A 69 0.81 1.47 -8.02
N HIS A 70 1.56 1.17 -6.96
CA HIS A 70 3.03 1.10 -7.03
C HIS A 70 3.45 0.00 -8.02
N SER A 71 4.54 0.22 -8.72
CA SER A 71 5.13 -0.85 -9.53
C SER A 71 5.42 -2.05 -8.65
N HIS A 72 5.22 -3.27 -9.19
CA HIS A 72 5.42 -4.49 -8.40
C HIS A 72 6.82 -4.53 -7.78
N GLY A 73 6.88 -4.72 -6.46
CA GLY A 73 8.13 -4.82 -5.71
C GLY A 73 8.03 -5.75 -4.51
N CYS A 74 9.10 -6.50 -4.25
CA CYS A 74 9.20 -7.28 -3.02
C CYS A 74 9.59 -6.35 -1.85
N CYS A 75 8.92 -6.50 -0.71
CA CYS A 75 9.27 -5.74 0.51
C CYS A 75 10.62 -6.16 1.13
N GLY A 76 11.17 -7.31 0.73
CA GLY A 76 12.41 -7.87 1.27
C GLY A 76 12.23 -8.78 2.49
N ARG A 77 11.01 -8.92 3.03
CA ARG A 77 10.74 -9.76 4.22
C ARG A 77 11.29 -11.19 4.11
N PRO A 78 11.14 -11.92 2.99
CA PRO A 78 11.69 -13.27 2.88
C PRO A 78 13.23 -13.30 3.01
N LEU A 79 13.93 -12.32 2.46
CA LEU A 79 15.41 -12.22 2.57
C LEU A 79 15.81 -11.97 4.02
N ILE A 80 15.12 -11.06 4.71
CA ILE A 80 15.36 -10.76 6.13
C ILE A 80 15.13 -12.02 6.98
N SER A 81 14.02 -12.71 6.76
CA SER A 81 13.63 -13.90 7.54
C SER A 81 14.60 -15.06 7.34
N GLN A 82 15.24 -15.18 6.18
CA GLN A 82 16.23 -16.19 5.88
C GLN A 82 17.68 -15.78 6.23
N GLY A 83 17.89 -14.54 6.68
CA GLY A 83 19.20 -14.03 7.06
C GLY A 83 20.07 -13.57 5.88
N PHE A 84 19.51 -13.45 4.66
CA PHE A 84 20.19 -12.89 3.48
C PHE A 84 20.21 -11.36 3.57
N LEU A 85 20.97 -10.83 4.55
CA LEU A 85 20.91 -9.42 4.92
C LEU A 85 21.53 -8.48 3.89
N ASP A 86 22.50 -8.93 3.12
CA ASP A 86 23.11 -8.11 2.07
C ASP A 86 22.14 -7.93 0.90
N GLU A 87 21.51 -9.00 0.46
CA GLU A 87 20.45 -8.97 -0.56
C GLU A 87 19.23 -8.18 -0.07
N ALA A 88 18.89 -8.31 1.21
CA ALA A 88 17.82 -7.50 1.81
C ALA A 88 18.15 -6.00 1.77
N ARG A 89 19.41 -5.59 1.99
CA ARG A 89 19.85 -4.20 1.85
C ARG A 89 19.77 -3.71 0.41
N GLU A 90 20.13 -4.54 -0.56
CA GLU A 90 20.01 -4.20 -1.99
C GLU A 90 18.54 -4.01 -2.38
N GLN A 91 17.66 -4.92 -1.95
CA GLN A 91 16.22 -4.79 -2.15
C GLN A 91 15.66 -3.53 -1.50
N ALA A 92 16.07 -3.24 -0.27
CA ALA A 92 15.67 -2.03 0.43
C ALA A 92 16.09 -0.76 -0.33
N ARG A 93 17.31 -0.70 -0.87
CA ARG A 93 17.78 0.42 -1.70
C ARG A 93 16.97 0.57 -2.98
N ALA A 94 16.62 -0.56 -3.62
CA ALA A 94 15.76 -0.54 -4.81
C ALA A 94 14.38 0.07 -4.47
N ASN A 95 13.76 -0.36 -3.36
CA ASN A 95 12.48 0.18 -2.90
C ASN A 95 12.59 1.67 -2.56
N LEU A 96 13.66 2.10 -1.88
CA LEU A 96 13.84 3.49 -1.51
C LEU A 96 13.95 4.44 -2.71
N LYS A 97 14.55 4.00 -3.84
CA LYS A 97 14.62 4.82 -5.07
C LYS A 97 13.23 5.22 -5.57
N GLU A 98 12.24 4.36 -5.39
CA GLU A 98 10.87 4.62 -5.83
C GLU A 98 10.03 5.31 -4.76
N LEU A 99 10.23 4.94 -3.47
CA LEU A 99 9.38 5.40 -2.38
C LEU A 99 9.80 6.75 -1.77
N VAL A 100 11.09 7.10 -1.82
CA VAL A 100 11.59 8.38 -1.27
C VAL A 100 10.93 9.58 -1.96
N PRO A 101 10.83 9.66 -3.29
CA PRO A 101 10.13 10.76 -3.94
C PRO A 101 8.66 10.89 -3.52
N LEU A 102 8.00 9.76 -3.27
CA LEU A 102 6.62 9.74 -2.79
C LEU A 102 6.51 10.31 -1.37
N ALA A 103 7.42 9.89 -0.49
CA ALA A 103 7.47 10.37 0.90
C ALA A 103 7.81 11.86 0.99
N GLU A 104 8.71 12.37 0.16
CA GLU A 104 9.07 13.80 0.08
C GLU A 104 7.87 14.68 -0.32
N HIS A 105 6.94 14.13 -1.10
CA HIS A 105 5.67 14.78 -1.45
C HIS A 105 4.56 14.51 -0.44
N GLY A 106 4.86 13.91 0.71
CA GLY A 106 3.89 13.62 1.79
C GLY A 106 2.82 12.59 1.40
N ARG A 107 3.05 11.77 0.38
CA ARG A 107 2.09 10.78 -0.08
C ARG A 107 1.98 9.62 0.89
N ARG A 108 0.76 9.16 1.15
CA ARG A 108 0.51 7.96 1.95
C ARG A 108 0.77 6.71 1.11
N ILE A 109 1.50 5.75 1.68
CA ILE A 109 1.83 4.47 1.06
C ILE A 109 1.11 3.40 1.85
N LEU A 110 0.12 2.77 1.24
CA LEU A 110 -0.81 1.85 1.88
C LEU A 110 -0.43 0.40 1.57
N PHE A 111 -0.58 -0.46 2.55
CA PHE A 111 -0.28 -1.88 2.47
C PHE A 111 -1.52 -2.70 2.81
N CYS A 112 -1.78 -3.75 2.01
CA CYS A 112 -2.75 -4.78 2.34
C CYS A 112 -2.13 -5.92 3.16
N GLU A 113 -0.80 -6.09 3.08
CA GLU A 113 -0.06 -7.17 3.74
C GLU A 113 0.74 -6.62 4.94
N PRO A 114 0.35 -6.97 6.19
CA PRO A 114 0.98 -6.44 7.40
C PRO A 114 2.48 -6.76 7.50
N SER A 115 2.91 -7.93 7.02
CA SER A 115 4.32 -8.32 7.07
C SER A 115 5.19 -7.47 6.14
N CYS A 116 4.63 -7.04 5.00
CA CYS A 116 5.30 -6.11 4.09
C CYS A 116 5.40 -4.71 4.69
N LEU A 117 4.35 -4.23 5.36
CA LEU A 117 4.41 -2.97 6.10
C LEU A 117 5.49 -3.01 7.18
N SER A 118 5.49 -4.05 8.03
CA SER A 118 6.49 -4.22 9.09
C SER A 118 7.91 -4.23 8.53
N ALA A 119 8.15 -4.92 7.40
CA ALA A 119 9.46 -4.90 6.74
C ALA A 119 9.90 -3.48 6.37
N LEU A 120 9.05 -2.67 5.73
CA LEU A 120 9.39 -1.32 5.31
C LEU A 120 9.40 -0.32 6.48
N ARG A 121 8.53 -0.50 7.47
CA ARG A 121 8.41 0.42 8.60
C ARG A 121 9.48 0.21 9.67
N ASP A 122 9.81 -1.04 9.96
CA ASP A 122 10.63 -1.40 11.12
C ASP A 122 12.01 -1.97 10.74
N ASP A 123 12.05 -2.95 9.80
CA ASP A 123 13.27 -3.67 9.49
C ASP A 123 14.21 -2.87 8.57
N VAL A 124 13.70 -2.29 7.49
CA VAL A 124 14.50 -1.55 6.51
C VAL A 124 15.26 -0.38 7.15
N PRO A 125 14.67 0.46 8.01
CA PRO A 125 15.42 1.48 8.74
C PRO A 125 16.53 0.90 9.64
N SER A 126 16.34 -0.32 10.15
CA SER A 126 17.32 -1.00 11.00
C SER A 126 18.47 -1.64 10.21
N LEU A 127 18.22 -2.06 8.96
CA LEU A 127 19.20 -2.64 8.07
C LEU A 127 20.17 -1.63 7.46
N LEU A 128 19.73 -0.39 7.27
CA LEU A 128 20.46 0.66 6.59
C LEU A 128 21.20 1.60 7.58
N ARG A 129 22.12 2.42 7.08
CA ARG A 129 22.90 3.36 7.86
C ARG A 129 23.00 4.72 7.17
N GLY A 130 23.34 5.74 7.94
CA GLY A 130 23.60 7.09 7.41
C GLY A 130 22.40 7.70 6.69
N ASP A 131 22.63 8.20 5.49
CA ASP A 131 21.59 8.85 4.67
C ASP A 131 20.49 7.90 4.25
N GLU A 132 20.84 6.67 3.86
CA GLU A 132 19.88 5.63 3.50
C GLU A 132 18.92 5.31 4.66
N GLN A 133 19.44 5.26 5.90
CA GLN A 133 18.60 5.07 7.09
C GLN A 133 17.65 6.24 7.31
N ARG A 134 18.11 7.49 7.10
CA ARG A 134 17.23 8.67 7.24
C ARG A 134 16.10 8.64 6.19
N GLN A 135 16.43 8.30 4.96
CA GLN A 135 15.46 8.13 3.88
C GLN A 135 14.46 7.01 4.21
N ALA A 136 14.95 5.86 4.69
CA ALA A 136 14.09 4.75 5.10
C ALA A 136 13.10 5.16 6.21
N ARG A 137 13.55 5.93 7.20
CA ARG A 137 12.67 6.45 8.26
C ARG A 137 11.63 7.45 7.73
N ALA A 138 12.00 8.28 6.77
CA ALA A 138 11.04 9.19 6.13
C ALA A 138 9.96 8.41 5.38
N VAL A 139 10.35 7.39 4.60
CA VAL A 139 9.41 6.48 3.93
C VAL A 139 8.54 5.75 4.95
N ALA A 140 9.14 5.18 6.01
CA ALA A 140 8.41 4.47 7.08
C ALA A 140 7.31 5.33 7.70
N GLY A 141 7.56 6.63 7.89
CA GLY A 141 6.56 7.58 8.40
C GLY A 141 5.37 7.84 7.47
N CYS A 142 5.48 7.45 6.20
CA CYS A 142 4.41 7.55 5.21
C CYS A 142 3.67 6.22 4.99
N CYS A 143 4.22 5.10 5.49
CA CYS A 143 3.69 3.75 5.34
C CYS A 143 2.65 3.43 6.43
N MET A 144 1.53 2.83 6.04
CA MET A 144 0.50 2.38 6.97
C MET A 144 -0.34 1.26 6.35
N LEU A 145 -1.07 0.51 7.19
CA LEU A 145 -2.06 -0.43 6.69
C LEU A 145 -3.22 0.31 6.03
N PHE A 146 -3.85 -0.34 5.09
CA PHE A 146 -5.07 0.15 4.45
C PHE A 146 -6.16 0.47 5.49
N GLU A 147 -6.35 -0.40 6.48
CA GLU A 147 -7.32 -0.25 7.55
C GLU A 147 -6.95 0.91 8.49
N GLU A 148 -5.68 1.06 8.86
CA GLU A 148 -5.19 2.19 9.66
C GLU A 148 -5.50 3.53 8.98
N PHE A 149 -5.28 3.59 7.67
CA PHE A 149 -5.58 4.78 6.87
C PHE A 149 -7.07 5.10 6.89
N LEU A 150 -7.94 4.11 6.62
CA LEU A 150 -9.39 4.32 6.61
C LEU A 150 -9.88 4.78 7.97
N GLU A 151 -9.43 4.14 9.06
CA GLU A 151 -9.82 4.51 10.41
C GLU A 151 -9.41 5.95 10.74
N GLN A 152 -8.17 6.33 10.45
CA GLN A 152 -7.68 7.69 10.70
C GLN A 152 -8.46 8.75 9.93
N GLU A 153 -8.71 8.51 8.63
CA GLU A 153 -9.40 9.47 7.77
C GLU A 153 -10.88 9.59 8.11
N CYS A 154 -11.54 8.47 8.44
CA CYS A 154 -12.93 8.47 8.89
C CYS A 154 -13.08 9.15 10.26
N SER A 155 -12.21 8.83 11.22
CA SER A 155 -12.24 9.45 12.56
C SER A 155 -11.97 10.94 12.52
N ALA A 156 -11.14 11.40 11.58
CA ALA A 156 -10.89 12.81 11.33
C ALA A 156 -12.00 13.52 10.52
N GLY A 157 -13.02 12.80 10.08
CA GLY A 157 -14.12 13.33 9.27
C GLY A 157 -13.73 13.72 7.84
N ARG A 158 -12.54 13.34 7.38
CA ARG A 158 -12.06 13.61 6.02
C ARG A 158 -12.55 12.60 5.00
N LEU A 159 -12.90 11.40 5.45
CA LEU A 159 -13.43 10.32 4.61
C LEU A 159 -14.81 9.89 5.13
N ARG A 160 -15.74 9.62 4.21
CA ARG A 160 -17.05 9.04 4.53
C ARG A 160 -17.26 7.80 3.67
N LEU A 161 -17.39 6.66 4.33
CA LEU A 161 -17.73 5.40 3.69
C LEU A 161 -19.21 5.10 3.90
N GLY A 162 -19.92 4.82 2.82
CA GLY A 162 -21.29 4.32 2.86
C GLY A 162 -21.34 2.84 3.19
N LEU A 163 -20.89 2.47 4.40
CA LEU A 163 -20.84 1.08 4.82
C LEU A 163 -22.24 0.52 5.05
N LYS A 164 -22.44 -0.74 4.63
CA LYS A 164 -23.61 -1.54 5.02
C LYS A 164 -23.36 -2.17 6.38
N SER A 165 -24.43 -2.52 7.09
CA SER A 165 -24.31 -3.31 8.32
C SER A 165 -23.50 -4.58 8.05
N GLY A 166 -22.49 -4.81 8.86
CA GLY A 166 -21.69 -6.02 8.83
C GLY A 166 -22.36 -7.20 9.58
N PRO A 167 -21.71 -8.36 9.64
CA PRO A 167 -22.17 -9.48 10.44
C PRO A 167 -22.20 -9.10 11.93
N GLU A 168 -23.16 -9.65 12.68
CA GLU A 168 -23.30 -9.40 14.12
C GLU A 168 -22.14 -9.99 14.93
N HIS A 169 -21.48 -11.02 14.41
CA HIS A 169 -20.36 -11.69 15.06
C HIS A 169 -19.20 -11.84 14.08
N ILE A 170 -18.01 -11.47 14.54
CA ILE A 170 -16.74 -11.63 13.80
C ILE A 170 -15.83 -12.48 14.70
N LEU A 171 -15.30 -13.58 14.15
CA LEU A 171 -14.25 -14.36 14.79
C LEU A 171 -12.91 -13.79 14.37
N LEU A 172 -12.16 -13.27 15.33
CA LEU A 172 -10.79 -12.81 15.13
C LEU A 172 -9.83 -13.95 15.51
N HIS A 173 -8.97 -14.35 14.58
CA HIS A 173 -7.87 -15.25 14.86
C HIS A 173 -6.62 -14.40 15.06
N ASP A 174 -6.15 -14.35 16.29
CA ASP A 174 -4.87 -13.75 16.66
C ASP A 174 -3.81 -14.84 16.56
N GLY A 175 -2.94 -14.77 15.56
CA GLY A 175 -1.93 -15.76 15.22
C GLY A 175 -0.62 -15.64 15.97
#